data_0f477e9a28922350c2daf3af69ce1df5
#
_entry.id   0f477e9a28922350c2daf3af69ce1df5
#
_cell.length_a   1.000
_cell.length_b   1.000
_cell.length_c   1.000
_cell.angle_alpha   90.00
_cell.angle_beta   90.00
_cell.angle_gamma   90.00
#
_symmetry.space_group_name_H-M   'P 1'
#
loop_
_entity.id
_entity.type
_entity.pdbx_description
1 polymer ?
#
loop_
_entity_poly.entity_id
_entity_poly.type
_entity_poly.pdbx_seq_one_letter_code
_entity_poly.pdbx_strand_id
1 'polypeptide(L)'
;VSNTSGLSLLFYPQRLIVLAKNQNGLVIGVNDYPFVEKNELEMILQKDLFISQKASHCEATLYVYSPDFCLVPSVLFDASEAETYLNFSTKTDGTDSFYSSLNEDQLVIVGGIEKATLAIFSKYVNNLSLKHGSSLAITYLLGEKPLMLNQELAVIIEDNEVYIAGFTNKELKFFNRFEVRNNQDFLKYSFSVLHQLAFDRMHCKITLCGNLEEINVQEQVLRKYFKNMEITSPKPTQNYLPGAESFRETKKLEAFWAS
;
A
#
# COMPACT_ATOMS: atom_id res chain seq x y z
N VAL A 1 8.46 -24.58 -2.33
CA VAL A 1 7.99 -24.57 -0.95
C VAL A 1 9.11 -24.86 0.07
N SER A 2 10.05 -25.78 -0.20
CA SER A 2 11.12 -26.17 0.76
C SER A 2 12.02 -25.00 1.21
N ASN A 3 12.23 -24.00 0.38
CA ASN A 3 13.14 -22.87 0.65
C ASN A 3 12.44 -21.59 1.12
N THR A 4 11.17 -21.66 1.53
CA THR A 4 10.44 -20.49 2.04
C THR A 4 10.94 -20.13 3.43
N SER A 5 11.32 -18.86 3.64
CA SER A 5 11.77 -18.31 4.91
C SER A 5 10.88 -17.16 5.41
N GLY A 6 10.07 -16.58 4.54
CA GLY A 6 9.13 -15.51 4.88
C GLY A 6 7.95 -15.45 3.95
N LEU A 7 6.82 -14.95 4.46
CA LEU A 7 5.60 -14.71 3.72
C LEU A 7 5.22 -13.23 3.80
N SER A 8 4.82 -12.67 2.66
CA SER A 8 4.10 -11.39 2.61
C SER A 8 2.69 -11.65 2.11
N LEU A 9 1.71 -11.30 2.91
CA LEU A 9 0.29 -11.47 2.63
C LEU A 9 -0.29 -10.09 2.33
N LEU A 10 -0.66 -9.83 1.08
CA LEU A 10 -1.28 -8.57 0.69
C LEU A 10 -2.79 -8.77 0.71
N PHE A 11 -3.43 -8.20 1.72
CA PHE A 11 -4.87 -8.39 1.97
C PHE A 11 -5.65 -7.15 1.56
N TYR A 12 -6.35 -7.27 0.44
CA TYR A 12 -7.31 -6.29 -0.09
C TYR A 12 -8.74 -6.67 0.29
N PRO A 13 -9.72 -5.79 0.16
CA PRO A 13 -11.12 -6.09 0.52
C PRO A 13 -11.70 -7.35 -0.12
N GLN A 14 -11.28 -7.68 -1.35
CA GLN A 14 -11.78 -8.84 -2.12
C GLN A 14 -10.66 -9.64 -2.80
N ARG A 15 -9.45 -9.58 -2.26
CA ARG A 15 -8.29 -10.26 -2.85
C ARG A 15 -7.22 -10.51 -1.81
N LEU A 16 -6.62 -11.69 -1.86
CA LEU A 16 -5.43 -12.02 -1.10
C LEU A 16 -4.30 -12.42 -2.07
N ILE A 17 -3.16 -11.74 -1.97
CA ILE A 17 -1.95 -12.13 -2.69
C ILE A 17 -0.96 -12.68 -1.66
N VAL A 18 -0.46 -13.89 -1.91
CA VAL A 18 0.53 -14.57 -1.07
C VAL A 18 1.87 -14.55 -1.80
N LEU A 19 2.86 -13.87 -1.23
CA LEU A 19 4.22 -13.82 -1.72
C LEU A 19 5.10 -14.67 -0.80
N ALA A 20 5.72 -15.72 -1.34
CA ALA A 20 6.70 -16.53 -0.62
C ALA A 20 8.11 -16.07 -0.97
N LYS A 21 8.93 -15.82 0.05
CA LYS A 21 10.33 -15.37 -0.09
C LYS A 21 11.29 -16.40 0.49
N ASN A 22 12.46 -16.52 -0.11
CA ASN A 22 13.56 -17.32 0.43
C ASN A 22 14.42 -16.48 1.40
N GLN A 23 15.46 -17.10 2.00
CA GLN A 23 16.38 -16.45 2.94
C GLN A 23 17.13 -15.25 2.34
N ASN A 24 17.23 -15.16 1.02
CA ASN A 24 17.88 -14.04 0.31
C ASN A 24 16.88 -12.95 -0.10
N GLY A 25 15.64 -13.03 0.35
CA GLY A 25 14.58 -12.07 0.00
C GLY A 25 14.02 -12.23 -1.42
N LEU A 26 14.45 -13.26 -2.20
CA LEU A 26 13.92 -13.52 -3.54
C LEU A 26 12.49 -14.06 -3.44
N VAL A 27 11.58 -13.56 -4.26
CA VAL A 27 10.24 -14.10 -4.40
C VAL A 27 10.32 -15.43 -5.17
N ILE A 28 9.92 -16.50 -4.52
CA ILE A 28 9.97 -17.88 -5.05
C ILE A 28 8.60 -18.39 -5.48
N GLY A 29 7.54 -17.67 -5.13
CA GLY A 29 6.19 -17.99 -5.55
C GLY A 29 5.23 -16.87 -5.22
N VAL A 30 4.21 -16.77 -6.05
CA VAL A 30 3.12 -15.82 -5.92
C VAL A 30 1.81 -16.55 -6.19
N ASN A 31 0.88 -16.47 -5.24
CA ASN A 31 -0.48 -16.95 -5.43
C ASN A 31 -1.43 -15.76 -5.26
N ASP A 32 -2.41 -15.66 -6.13
CA ASP A 32 -3.35 -14.55 -6.23
C ASP A 32 -4.77 -15.10 -6.19
N TYR A 33 -5.51 -14.72 -5.17
CA TYR A 33 -6.83 -15.26 -4.86
C TYR A 33 -7.87 -14.14 -4.76
N PRO A 34 -8.73 -13.97 -5.76
CA PRO A 34 -9.96 -13.19 -5.58
C PRO A 34 -10.91 -13.96 -4.65
N PHE A 35 -11.66 -13.22 -3.83
CA PHE A 35 -12.74 -13.77 -2.99
C PHE A 35 -13.83 -12.73 -2.78
N VAL A 36 -15.02 -13.17 -2.39
CA VAL A 36 -16.15 -12.29 -2.10
C VAL A 36 -16.56 -12.39 -0.63
N GLU A 37 -16.58 -13.60 -0.10
CA GLU A 37 -17.02 -13.87 1.26
C GLU A 37 -15.86 -14.32 2.18
N LYS A 38 -16.01 -14.08 3.49
CA LYS A 38 -14.98 -14.43 4.48
C LYS A 38 -14.71 -15.93 4.61
N ASN A 39 -15.72 -16.76 4.37
CA ASN A 39 -15.55 -18.20 4.34
C ASN A 39 -14.61 -18.65 3.20
N GLU A 40 -14.60 -17.94 2.07
CA GLU A 40 -13.67 -18.20 0.97
C GLU A 40 -12.24 -17.84 1.39
N LEU A 41 -12.04 -16.73 2.12
CA LEU A 41 -10.74 -16.38 2.69
C LEU A 41 -10.20 -17.50 3.59
N GLU A 42 -11.02 -18.04 4.47
CA GLU A 42 -10.61 -19.15 5.35
C GLU A 42 -10.21 -20.39 4.53
N MET A 43 -10.97 -20.72 3.48
CA MET A 43 -10.64 -21.84 2.58
C MET A 43 -9.32 -21.59 1.81
N ILE A 44 -9.04 -20.36 1.39
CA ILE A 44 -7.78 -19.98 0.74
C ILE A 44 -6.62 -20.22 1.70
N LEU A 45 -6.68 -19.69 2.92
CA LEU A 45 -5.63 -19.85 3.92
C LEU A 45 -5.37 -21.31 4.28
N GLN A 46 -6.41 -22.13 4.32
CA GLN A 46 -6.28 -23.56 4.57
C GLN A 46 -5.62 -24.33 3.42
N LYS A 47 -5.90 -23.95 2.17
CA LYS A 47 -5.48 -24.69 0.97
C LYS A 47 -4.19 -24.19 0.33
N ASP A 48 -3.81 -22.93 0.57
CA ASP A 48 -2.58 -22.36 0.03
C ASP A 48 -1.36 -23.14 0.53
N LEU A 49 -0.52 -23.60 -0.39
CA LEU A 49 0.62 -24.48 -0.07
C LEU A 49 1.71 -23.77 0.75
N PHE A 50 1.92 -22.47 0.54
CA PHE A 50 2.90 -21.72 1.30
C PHE A 50 2.43 -21.50 2.74
N ILE A 51 1.14 -21.19 2.91
CA ILE A 51 0.55 -20.96 4.24
C ILE A 51 0.45 -22.29 5.00
N SER A 52 -0.17 -23.30 4.40
CA SER A 52 -0.43 -24.58 5.07
C SER A 52 0.83 -25.35 5.47
N GLN A 53 1.94 -25.20 4.72
CA GLN A 53 3.17 -25.93 4.97
C GLN A 53 4.24 -25.11 5.70
N LYS A 54 4.18 -23.77 5.68
CA LYS A 54 5.27 -22.90 6.12
C LYS A 54 4.89 -21.82 7.13
N ALA A 55 3.64 -21.38 7.15
CA ALA A 55 3.24 -20.26 8.03
C ALA A 55 3.43 -20.52 9.53
N SER A 56 3.57 -21.78 9.95
CA SER A 56 3.92 -22.14 11.34
C SER A 56 5.40 -22.01 11.68
N HIS A 57 6.28 -21.89 10.66
CA HIS A 57 7.74 -21.99 10.82
C HIS A 57 8.50 -20.79 10.25
N CYS A 58 7.83 -19.84 9.61
CA CYS A 58 8.44 -18.64 9.06
C CYS A 58 7.72 -17.38 9.54
N GLU A 59 8.40 -16.26 9.45
CA GLU A 59 7.79 -14.95 9.68
C GLU A 59 6.81 -14.61 8.55
N ALA A 60 5.68 -14.04 8.91
CA ALA A 60 4.69 -13.57 7.96
C ALA A 60 4.28 -12.13 8.27
N THR A 61 4.24 -11.30 7.25
CA THR A 61 3.73 -9.93 7.34
C THR A 61 2.41 -9.84 6.57
N LEU A 62 1.36 -9.42 7.26
CA LEU A 62 0.07 -9.11 6.67
C LEU A 62 0.00 -7.60 6.39
N TYR A 63 0.00 -7.23 5.12
CA TYR A 63 -0.26 -5.88 4.66
C TYR A 63 -1.76 -5.71 4.46
N VAL A 64 -2.38 -4.92 5.32
CA VAL A 64 -3.83 -4.67 5.30
C VAL A 64 -4.11 -3.45 4.42
N TYR A 65 -4.80 -3.66 3.30
CA TYR A 65 -5.22 -2.59 2.41
C TYR A 65 -6.67 -2.19 2.74
N SER A 66 -6.83 -1.40 3.78
CA SER A 66 -8.12 -0.83 4.16
C SER A 66 -8.13 0.70 3.99
N PRO A 67 -9.30 1.35 3.88
CA PRO A 67 -9.37 2.80 3.91
C PRO A 67 -9.05 3.39 5.30
N ASP A 68 -9.05 2.53 6.32
CA ASP A 68 -9.01 2.92 7.73
C ASP A 68 -7.57 3.03 8.21
N PHE A 69 -6.98 4.21 8.04
CA PHE A 69 -5.65 4.51 8.56
C PHE A 69 -5.48 6.01 8.85
N CYS A 70 -4.50 6.34 9.69
CA CYS A 70 -4.01 7.69 9.87
C CYS A 70 -2.49 7.72 10.04
N LEU A 71 -1.91 8.89 9.79
CA LEU A 71 -0.49 9.16 10.03
C LEU A 71 -0.34 10.03 11.26
N VAL A 72 0.52 9.62 12.16
CA VAL A 72 0.82 10.34 13.40
C VAL A 72 2.30 10.66 13.46
N PRO A 73 2.71 11.92 13.69
CA PRO A 73 4.10 12.23 13.99
C PRO A 73 4.58 11.43 15.21
N SER A 74 5.74 10.79 15.14
CA SER A 74 6.21 9.91 16.20
C SER A 74 6.36 10.60 17.55
N VAL A 75 6.67 11.90 17.54
CA VAL A 75 6.77 12.70 18.76
C VAL A 75 5.42 12.88 19.50
N LEU A 76 4.29 12.62 18.81
CA LEU A 76 2.94 12.71 19.35
C LEU A 76 2.30 11.33 19.54
N PHE A 77 2.98 10.27 19.15
CA PHE A 77 2.41 8.94 19.16
C PHE A 77 2.58 8.27 20.52
N ASP A 78 1.46 7.79 21.05
CA ASP A 78 1.41 6.89 22.21
C ASP A 78 0.76 5.57 21.77
N ALA A 79 1.48 4.47 21.93
CA ALA A 79 1.03 3.14 21.51
C ALA A 79 -0.27 2.69 22.23
N SER A 80 -0.48 3.15 23.47
CA SER A 80 -1.70 2.84 24.23
C SER A 80 -2.94 3.53 23.69
N GLU A 81 -2.76 4.58 22.87
CA GLU A 81 -3.82 5.39 22.29
C GLU A 81 -4.04 5.12 20.77
N ALA A 82 -3.52 4.00 20.25
CA ALA A 82 -3.61 3.69 18.80
C ALA A 82 -5.06 3.71 18.28
N GLU A 83 -6.01 3.17 19.05
CA GLU A 83 -7.44 3.19 18.70
C GLU A 83 -7.99 4.62 18.68
N THR A 84 -7.55 5.48 19.60
CA THR A 84 -7.96 6.89 19.65
C THR A 84 -7.53 7.63 18.40
N TYR A 85 -6.28 7.44 17.94
CA TYR A 85 -5.83 8.05 16.67
C TYR A 85 -6.65 7.56 15.47
N LEU A 86 -6.94 6.26 15.40
CA LEU A 86 -7.73 5.70 14.32
C LEU A 86 -9.17 6.25 14.31
N ASN A 87 -9.77 6.46 15.48
CA ASN A 87 -11.11 7.02 15.64
C ASN A 87 -11.28 8.45 15.09
N PHE A 88 -10.18 9.20 14.91
CA PHE A 88 -10.25 10.51 14.22
C PHE A 88 -10.48 10.36 12.71
N SER A 89 -10.14 9.22 12.12
CA SER A 89 -10.28 8.98 10.67
C SER A 89 -11.47 8.11 10.32
N THR A 90 -11.86 7.17 11.20
CA THR A 90 -12.93 6.19 10.94
C THR A 90 -13.59 5.71 12.22
N LYS A 91 -14.73 5.01 12.07
CA LYS A 91 -15.36 4.30 13.20
C LYS A 91 -14.67 2.96 13.41
N THR A 92 -14.27 2.67 14.64
CA THR A 92 -13.48 1.46 14.99
C THR A 92 -14.31 0.33 15.58
N ASP A 93 -15.65 0.41 15.56
CA ASP A 93 -16.50 -0.65 16.07
C ASP A 93 -16.20 -2.01 15.42
N GLY A 94 -15.75 -2.99 16.21
CA GLY A 94 -15.39 -4.32 15.70
C GLY A 94 -14.04 -4.41 15.00
N THR A 95 -13.21 -3.36 15.11
CA THR A 95 -11.88 -3.28 14.50
C THR A 95 -10.79 -3.37 15.58
N ASP A 96 -9.70 -4.07 15.29
CA ASP A 96 -8.46 -3.99 16.07
C ASP A 96 -7.51 -2.98 15.39
N SER A 97 -6.97 -2.06 16.18
CA SER A 97 -5.95 -1.13 15.72
C SER A 97 -4.57 -1.78 15.78
N PHE A 98 -3.73 -1.44 14.82
CA PHE A 98 -2.32 -1.79 14.78
C PHE A 98 -1.51 -0.61 14.24
N TYR A 99 -0.20 -0.62 14.47
CA TYR A 99 0.65 0.47 14.04
C TYR A 99 2.03 -0.02 13.59
N SER A 100 2.71 0.79 12.80
CA SER A 100 4.11 0.59 12.42
C SER A 100 4.81 1.92 12.19
N SER A 101 6.10 1.98 12.61
CA SER A 101 6.96 3.14 12.36
C SER A 101 7.36 3.24 10.89
N LEU A 102 7.51 4.46 10.41
CA LEU A 102 7.92 4.81 9.06
C LEU A 102 9.04 5.86 9.11
N ASN A 103 9.87 5.90 8.05
CA ASN A 103 10.85 6.95 7.83
C ASN A 103 11.75 7.20 9.04
N GLU A 104 12.56 6.22 9.40
CA GLU A 104 13.49 6.32 10.53
C GLU A 104 12.79 6.80 11.82
N ASP A 105 11.59 6.27 12.07
CA ASP A 105 10.77 6.59 13.24
C ASP A 105 10.26 8.04 13.35
N GLN A 106 10.18 8.78 12.23
CA GLN A 106 9.60 10.12 12.23
C GLN A 106 8.08 10.14 12.13
N LEU A 107 7.51 9.09 11.55
CA LEU A 107 6.07 8.91 11.35
C LEU A 107 5.64 7.54 11.83
N VAL A 108 4.43 7.45 12.34
CA VAL A 108 3.74 6.20 12.64
C VAL A 108 2.47 6.14 11.79
N ILE A 109 2.27 5.01 11.11
CA ILE A 109 0.99 4.69 10.50
C ILE A 109 0.19 3.82 11.45
N VAL A 110 -1.03 4.23 11.74
CA VAL A 110 -2.00 3.46 12.50
C VAL A 110 -3.06 2.97 11.52
N GLY A 111 -3.32 1.69 11.51
CA GLY A 111 -4.32 1.06 10.66
C GLY A 111 -5.31 0.23 11.47
N GLY A 112 -6.41 -0.15 10.82
CA GLY A 112 -7.44 -1.01 11.38
C GLY A 112 -7.64 -2.28 10.59
N ILE A 113 -7.96 -3.37 11.29
CA ILE A 113 -8.38 -4.64 10.73
C ILE A 113 -9.59 -5.17 11.50
N GLU A 114 -10.59 -5.67 10.80
CA GLU A 114 -11.74 -6.27 11.45
C GLU A 114 -11.33 -7.48 12.32
N LYS A 115 -11.78 -7.53 13.58
CA LYS A 115 -11.45 -8.58 14.55
C LYS A 115 -11.69 -9.99 14.03
N ALA A 116 -12.83 -10.19 13.34
CA ALA A 116 -13.17 -11.48 12.76
C ALA A 116 -12.18 -11.89 11.66
N THR A 117 -11.73 -10.94 10.83
CA THR A 117 -10.74 -11.17 9.79
C THR A 117 -9.37 -11.50 10.39
N LEU A 118 -8.93 -10.74 11.39
CA LEU A 118 -7.67 -11.02 12.09
C LEU A 118 -7.68 -12.41 12.75
N ALA A 119 -8.80 -12.79 13.37
CA ALA A 119 -8.96 -14.12 13.96
C ALA A 119 -8.81 -15.26 12.93
N ILE A 120 -9.34 -15.07 11.70
CA ILE A 120 -9.14 -16.01 10.60
C ILE A 120 -7.65 -16.16 10.26
N PHE A 121 -6.92 -15.05 10.05
CA PHE A 121 -5.48 -15.13 9.77
C PHE A 121 -4.69 -15.78 10.91
N SER A 122 -4.95 -15.40 12.17
CA SER A 122 -4.25 -15.91 13.35
C SER A 122 -4.44 -17.41 13.57
N LYS A 123 -5.51 -18.00 13.02
CA LYS A 123 -5.75 -19.43 13.07
C LYS A 123 -4.76 -20.24 12.21
N TYR A 124 -4.28 -19.65 11.10
CA TYR A 124 -3.42 -20.33 10.12
C TYR A 124 -1.98 -19.83 10.09
N VAL A 125 -1.69 -18.67 10.69
CA VAL A 125 -0.37 -18.02 10.67
C VAL A 125 0.05 -17.65 12.09
N ASN A 126 1.05 -18.36 12.63
CA ASN A 126 1.44 -18.22 14.03
C ASN A 126 2.26 -16.94 14.31
N ASN A 127 3.20 -16.59 13.43
CA ASN A 127 4.10 -15.45 13.59
C ASN A 127 3.69 -14.33 12.63
N LEU A 128 2.53 -13.72 12.89
CA LEU A 128 1.94 -12.70 12.03
C LEU A 128 2.26 -11.30 12.54
N SER A 129 2.98 -10.51 11.77
CA SER A 129 3.12 -9.08 11.97
C SER A 129 2.12 -8.33 11.08
N LEU A 130 1.57 -7.22 11.58
CA LEU A 130 0.60 -6.41 10.85
C LEU A 130 1.28 -5.13 10.37
N LYS A 131 1.06 -4.78 9.11
CA LYS A 131 1.40 -3.48 8.54
C LYS A 131 0.23 -2.98 7.68
N HIS A 132 0.03 -1.69 7.62
CA HIS A 132 -0.93 -1.13 6.68
C HIS A 132 -0.33 -1.09 5.26
N GLY A 133 -1.10 -1.44 4.22
CA GLY A 133 -0.61 -1.46 2.84
C GLY A 133 -0.05 -0.10 2.38
N SER A 134 -0.67 1.00 2.81
CA SER A 134 -0.15 2.36 2.55
C SER A 134 1.27 2.59 3.07
N SER A 135 1.77 1.77 4.00
CA SER A 135 3.16 1.87 4.48
C SER A 135 4.17 1.65 3.36
N LEU A 136 3.88 0.76 2.41
CA LEU A 136 4.73 0.53 1.24
C LEU A 136 4.79 1.76 0.35
N ALA A 137 3.62 2.33 0.03
CA ALA A 137 3.52 3.51 -0.81
C ALA A 137 4.25 4.72 -0.20
N ILE A 138 4.00 5.00 1.09
CA ILE A 138 4.62 6.15 1.75
C ILE A 138 6.13 5.98 1.94
N THR A 139 6.60 4.76 2.28
CA THR A 139 8.03 4.48 2.43
C THR A 139 8.75 4.62 1.08
N TYR A 140 8.16 4.11 -0.01
CA TYR A 140 8.69 4.30 -1.35
C TYR A 140 8.83 5.79 -1.69
N LEU A 141 7.76 6.58 -1.49
CA LEU A 141 7.75 8.00 -1.80
C LEU A 141 8.73 8.81 -0.94
N LEU A 142 8.89 8.46 0.33
CA LEU A 142 9.89 9.09 1.19
C LEU A 142 11.32 8.75 0.76
N GLY A 143 11.57 7.56 0.22
CA GLY A 143 12.85 7.20 -0.41
C GLY A 143 13.16 8.02 -1.66
N GLU A 144 12.16 8.39 -2.46
CA GLU A 144 12.31 9.24 -3.65
C GLU A 144 12.38 10.76 -3.34
N LYS A 145 12.12 11.17 -2.09
CA LYS A 145 12.13 12.57 -1.61
C LYS A 145 13.34 13.40 -2.07
N PRO A 146 14.59 12.89 -2.11
CA PRO A 146 15.74 13.69 -2.56
C PRO A 146 15.62 14.18 -4.01
N LEU A 147 14.85 13.49 -4.85
CA LEU A 147 14.68 13.79 -6.28
C LEU A 147 13.48 14.72 -6.54
N MET A 148 12.68 15.01 -5.52
CA MET A 148 11.44 15.78 -5.67
C MET A 148 11.71 17.28 -5.81
N LEU A 149 10.79 17.95 -6.53
CA LEU A 149 10.78 19.40 -6.71
C LEU A 149 10.16 20.11 -5.49
N ASN A 150 10.22 21.46 -5.51
CA ASN A 150 9.68 22.28 -4.43
C ASN A 150 8.15 22.15 -4.26
N GLN A 151 7.42 21.89 -5.34
CA GLN A 151 6.00 21.55 -5.31
C GLN A 151 5.79 20.33 -6.20
N GLU A 152 5.49 19.21 -5.58
CA GLU A 152 5.25 17.96 -6.31
C GLU A 152 4.10 17.16 -5.69
N LEU A 153 3.19 16.70 -6.54
CA LEU A 153 2.27 15.62 -6.23
C LEU A 153 2.82 14.32 -6.78
N ALA A 154 3.06 13.37 -5.90
CA ALA A 154 3.39 12.01 -6.28
C ALA A 154 2.14 11.14 -6.10
N VAL A 155 1.76 10.42 -7.14
CA VAL A 155 0.56 9.58 -7.16
C VAL A 155 0.96 8.15 -7.45
N ILE A 156 0.59 7.23 -6.57
CA ILE A 156 0.72 5.79 -6.80
C ILE A 156 -0.67 5.24 -7.10
N ILE A 157 -0.78 4.48 -8.18
CA ILE A 157 -2.01 3.83 -8.62
C ILE A 157 -1.99 2.38 -8.16
N GLU A 158 -3.06 1.96 -7.50
CA GLU A 158 -3.24 0.64 -6.93
C GLU A 158 -4.68 0.16 -7.14
N ASP A 159 -4.89 -0.74 -8.09
CA ASP A 159 -6.22 -1.16 -8.56
C ASP A 159 -7.10 0.05 -8.95
N ASN A 160 -8.26 0.24 -8.32
CA ASN A 160 -9.16 1.38 -8.51
C ASN A 160 -8.94 2.53 -7.51
N GLU A 161 -7.75 2.60 -6.92
CA GLU A 161 -7.41 3.57 -5.89
C GLU A 161 -6.11 4.29 -6.23
N VAL A 162 -5.95 5.47 -5.65
CA VAL A 162 -4.72 6.23 -5.76
C VAL A 162 -4.26 6.72 -4.39
N TYR A 163 -2.99 6.60 -4.12
CA TYR A 163 -2.33 7.32 -3.04
C TYR A 163 -1.80 8.62 -3.58
N ILE A 164 -2.22 9.75 -3.01
CA ILE A 164 -1.71 11.07 -3.36
C ILE A 164 -0.85 11.59 -2.22
N ALA A 165 0.41 11.87 -2.53
CA ALA A 165 1.33 12.53 -1.62
C ALA A 165 1.70 13.91 -2.16
N GLY A 166 1.67 14.92 -1.29
CA GLY A 166 2.08 16.27 -1.60
C GLY A 166 3.38 16.64 -0.89
N PHE A 167 4.36 17.10 -1.66
CA PHE A 167 5.66 17.51 -1.14
C PHE A 167 5.92 18.99 -1.36
N THR A 168 6.38 19.68 -0.30
CA THR A 168 6.87 21.05 -0.36
C THR A 168 8.32 21.08 0.10
N ASN A 169 9.23 21.58 -0.74
CA ASN A 169 10.66 21.62 -0.41
C ASN A 169 11.20 20.25 0.06
N LYS A 170 10.76 19.19 -0.60
CA LYS A 170 11.11 17.78 -0.27
C LYS A 170 10.55 17.28 1.06
N GLU A 171 9.66 17.99 1.71
CA GLU A 171 8.98 17.54 2.92
C GLU A 171 7.56 17.07 2.59
N LEU A 172 7.17 15.92 3.11
CA LEU A 172 5.82 15.41 2.99
C LEU A 172 4.87 16.31 3.79
N LYS A 173 3.89 16.89 3.11
CA LYS A 173 2.86 17.77 3.71
C LYS A 173 1.47 17.16 3.66
N PHE A 174 1.26 16.19 2.77
CA PHE A 174 -0.02 15.53 2.59
C PHE A 174 0.21 14.10 2.13
N PHE A 175 -0.57 13.17 2.65
CA PHE A 175 -0.69 11.82 2.15
C PHE A 175 -2.08 11.28 2.45
N ASN A 176 -2.78 10.80 1.43
CA ASN A 176 -4.05 10.13 1.61
C ASN A 176 -4.35 9.20 0.42
N ARG A 177 -5.35 8.34 0.60
CA ARG A 177 -5.86 7.37 -0.35
C ARG A 177 -7.25 7.79 -0.84
N PHE A 178 -7.50 7.61 -2.13
CA PHE A 178 -8.76 7.97 -2.77
C PHE A 178 -9.18 6.88 -3.73
N GLU A 179 -10.46 6.55 -3.75
CA GLU A 179 -11.05 5.72 -4.79
C GLU A 179 -11.24 6.56 -6.06
N VAL A 180 -10.70 6.08 -7.19
CA VAL A 180 -10.75 6.76 -8.48
C VAL A 180 -11.26 5.79 -9.53
N ARG A 181 -12.33 6.15 -10.22
CA ARG A 181 -12.98 5.31 -11.22
C ARG A 181 -12.94 5.91 -12.63
N ASN A 182 -12.53 7.15 -12.76
CA ASN A 182 -12.54 7.90 -14.02
C ASN A 182 -11.72 9.20 -13.93
N ASN A 183 -11.59 9.88 -15.09
CA ASN A 183 -10.89 11.17 -15.18
C ASN A 183 -11.42 12.24 -14.21
N GLN A 184 -12.72 12.28 -13.96
CA GLN A 184 -13.33 13.32 -13.12
C GLN A 184 -12.96 13.13 -11.65
N ASP A 185 -13.00 11.88 -11.15
CA ASP A 185 -12.59 11.56 -9.79
C ASP A 185 -11.11 11.91 -9.57
N PHE A 186 -10.24 11.51 -10.51
CA PHE A 186 -8.82 11.82 -10.45
C PHE A 186 -8.56 13.33 -10.38
N LEU A 187 -9.17 14.09 -11.28
CA LEU A 187 -9.02 15.54 -11.33
C LEU A 187 -9.58 16.21 -10.06
N LYS A 188 -10.75 15.75 -9.59
CA LYS A 188 -11.36 16.24 -8.34
C LYS A 188 -10.40 16.13 -7.17
N TYR A 189 -9.87 14.93 -6.92
CA TYR A 189 -8.99 14.72 -5.77
C TYR A 189 -7.64 15.42 -5.94
N SER A 190 -7.05 15.35 -7.13
CA SER A 190 -5.79 16.05 -7.40
C SER A 190 -5.91 17.56 -7.21
N PHE A 191 -6.99 18.17 -7.72
CA PHE A 191 -7.23 19.61 -7.52
C PHE A 191 -7.54 19.97 -6.08
N SER A 192 -8.26 19.12 -5.35
CA SER A 192 -8.50 19.33 -3.93
C SER A 192 -7.19 19.38 -3.13
N VAL A 193 -6.28 18.45 -3.42
CA VAL A 193 -4.96 18.42 -2.76
C VAL A 193 -4.10 19.62 -3.17
N LEU A 194 -4.05 19.96 -4.48
CA LEU A 194 -3.35 21.16 -4.94
C LEU A 194 -3.85 22.42 -4.23
N HIS A 195 -5.17 22.56 -4.11
CA HIS A 195 -5.79 23.71 -3.42
C HIS A 195 -5.44 23.71 -1.93
N GLN A 196 -5.55 22.57 -1.24
CA GLN A 196 -5.21 22.45 0.18
C GLN A 196 -3.76 22.81 0.47
N LEU A 197 -2.84 22.47 -0.43
CA LEU A 197 -1.41 22.74 -0.30
C LEU A 197 -1.00 24.13 -0.87
N ALA A 198 -1.95 24.87 -1.43
CA ALA A 198 -1.70 26.11 -2.15
C ALA A 198 -0.66 25.96 -3.29
N PHE A 199 -0.69 24.83 -4.00
CA PHE A 199 0.20 24.56 -5.11
C PHE A 199 -0.30 25.20 -6.40
N ASP A 200 0.63 25.78 -7.16
CA ASP A 200 0.33 26.26 -8.50
C ASP A 200 0.36 25.08 -9.51
N ARG A 201 -0.81 24.72 -10.01
CA ARG A 201 -0.98 23.63 -10.99
C ARG A 201 -0.14 23.78 -12.27
N MET A 202 0.26 25.00 -12.60
CA MET A 202 1.08 25.28 -13.80
C MET A 202 2.56 24.98 -13.57
N HIS A 203 3.00 25.04 -12.32
CA HIS A 203 4.40 24.86 -11.91
C HIS A 203 4.61 23.57 -11.11
N CYS A 204 3.57 23.09 -10.43
CA CYS A 204 3.65 21.84 -9.68
C CYS A 204 3.95 20.66 -10.62
N LYS A 205 4.92 19.84 -10.27
CA LYS A 205 5.15 18.57 -10.95
C LYS A 205 4.15 17.54 -10.43
N ILE A 206 3.63 16.71 -11.35
CA ILE A 206 2.83 15.53 -11.01
C ILE A 206 3.53 14.28 -11.51
N THR A 207 3.94 13.43 -10.59
CA THR A 207 4.58 12.15 -10.90
C THR A 207 3.57 11.03 -10.65
N LEU A 208 3.23 10.28 -11.71
CA LEU A 208 2.29 9.16 -11.66
C LEU A 208 3.09 7.85 -11.72
N CYS A 209 2.81 6.95 -10.80
CA CYS A 209 3.42 5.63 -10.75
C CYS A 209 2.32 4.56 -10.76
N GLY A 210 2.35 3.67 -11.74
CA GLY A 210 1.35 2.62 -11.93
C GLY A 210 0.64 2.70 -13.27
N ASN A 211 -0.49 1.99 -13.41
CA ASN A 211 -1.23 1.88 -14.66
C ASN A 211 -2.52 2.72 -14.63
N LEU A 212 -2.60 3.76 -15.47
CA LEU A 212 -3.78 4.61 -15.59
C LEU A 212 -5.04 3.87 -16.06
N GLU A 213 -4.89 2.74 -16.76
CA GLU A 213 -6.01 1.94 -17.22
C GLU A 213 -6.81 1.33 -16.06
N GLU A 214 -6.15 1.00 -14.95
CA GLU A 214 -6.80 0.45 -13.75
C GLU A 214 -7.84 1.38 -13.15
N ILE A 215 -7.63 2.68 -13.28
CA ILE A 215 -8.53 3.73 -12.78
C ILE A 215 -9.35 4.40 -13.89
N ASN A 216 -9.35 3.84 -15.09
CA ASN A 216 -10.04 4.39 -16.28
C ASN A 216 -9.70 5.86 -16.57
N VAL A 217 -8.42 6.23 -16.38
CA VAL A 217 -7.93 7.60 -16.61
C VAL A 217 -7.09 7.66 -17.87
N GLN A 218 -7.36 8.67 -18.67
CA GLN A 218 -6.67 8.89 -19.94
C GLN A 218 -5.55 9.93 -19.76
N GLU A 219 -4.32 9.56 -20.10
CA GLU A 219 -3.17 10.46 -20.04
C GLU A 219 -3.40 11.77 -20.82
N GLN A 220 -4.00 11.68 -22.02
CA GLN A 220 -4.30 12.85 -22.87
C GLN A 220 -5.24 13.85 -22.18
N VAL A 221 -6.15 13.38 -21.32
CA VAL A 221 -7.03 14.26 -20.53
C VAL A 221 -6.22 14.96 -19.46
N LEU A 222 -5.38 14.23 -18.73
CA LEU A 222 -4.55 14.80 -17.65
C LEU A 222 -3.59 15.88 -18.17
N ARG A 223 -2.95 15.64 -19.32
CA ARG A 223 -2.01 16.61 -19.95
C ARG A 223 -2.64 17.94 -20.34
N LYS A 224 -3.97 18.02 -20.43
CA LYS A 224 -4.68 19.31 -20.63
C LYS A 224 -4.66 20.19 -19.37
N TYR A 225 -4.57 19.56 -18.20
CA TYR A 225 -4.66 20.23 -16.90
C TYR A 225 -3.31 20.39 -16.21
N PHE A 226 -2.40 19.43 -16.43
CA PHE A 226 -1.09 19.37 -15.78
C PHE A 226 0.00 19.44 -16.85
N LYS A 227 0.70 20.57 -16.90
CA LYS A 227 1.77 20.79 -17.90
C LYS A 227 3.04 20.03 -17.55
N ASN A 228 3.36 19.93 -16.27
CA ASN A 228 4.54 19.23 -15.78
C ASN A 228 4.15 17.88 -15.19
N MET A 229 3.86 16.92 -16.08
CA MET A 229 3.41 15.58 -15.69
C MET A 229 4.37 14.52 -16.24
N GLU A 230 4.76 13.60 -15.37
CA GLU A 230 5.59 12.44 -15.68
C GLU A 230 4.87 11.15 -15.26
N ILE A 231 4.93 10.11 -16.11
CA ILE A 231 4.49 8.77 -15.77
C ILE A 231 5.74 7.92 -15.63
N THR A 232 5.87 7.23 -14.50
CA THR A 232 7.06 6.46 -14.16
C THR A 232 6.68 5.07 -13.63
N SER A 233 7.67 4.22 -13.52
CA SER A 233 7.55 2.92 -12.83
C SER A 233 8.45 2.92 -11.60
N PRO A 234 8.07 2.18 -10.54
CA PRO A 234 8.90 2.07 -9.36
C PRO A 234 10.28 1.49 -9.69
N LYS A 235 11.31 1.96 -9.00
CA LYS A 235 12.64 1.34 -9.09
C LYS A 235 12.56 -0.09 -8.53
N PRO A 236 12.97 -1.11 -9.29
CA PRO A 236 12.84 -2.48 -8.84
C PRO A 236 13.87 -2.79 -7.74
N THR A 237 13.41 -3.14 -6.56
CA THR A 237 14.22 -3.73 -5.49
C THR A 237 13.84 -5.18 -5.23
N GLN A 238 12.66 -5.60 -5.69
CA GLN A 238 12.16 -6.96 -5.57
C GLN A 238 12.69 -7.84 -6.70
N ASN A 239 13.32 -8.95 -6.36
CA ASN A 239 13.81 -9.93 -7.31
C ASN A 239 12.99 -11.22 -7.24
N TYR A 240 12.86 -11.90 -8.38
CA TYR A 240 12.03 -13.09 -8.55
C TYR A 240 12.86 -14.25 -9.06
N LEU A 241 12.52 -15.45 -8.62
CA LEU A 241 12.98 -16.68 -9.30
C LEU A 241 12.17 -16.89 -10.61
N PRO A 242 12.77 -17.57 -11.61
CA PRO A 242 12.07 -17.93 -12.83
C PRO A 242 10.73 -18.61 -12.52
N GLY A 243 9.66 -18.16 -13.16
CA GLY A 243 8.30 -18.65 -12.97
C GLY A 243 7.46 -17.90 -11.93
N ALA A 244 8.05 -17.01 -11.09
CA ALA A 244 7.31 -16.14 -10.16
C ALA A 244 7.19 -14.69 -10.67
N GLU A 245 7.65 -14.42 -11.89
CA GLU A 245 7.81 -13.04 -12.43
C GLU A 245 6.50 -12.43 -12.92
N SER A 246 5.45 -13.22 -13.12
CA SER A 246 4.16 -12.77 -13.65
C SER A 246 3.51 -11.66 -12.79
N PHE A 247 3.85 -11.60 -11.50
CA PHE A 247 3.36 -10.53 -10.63
C PHE A 247 3.83 -9.13 -11.07
N ARG A 248 4.98 -9.02 -11.75
CA ARG A 248 5.45 -7.75 -12.31
C ARG A 248 4.53 -7.20 -13.41
N GLU A 249 3.81 -8.07 -14.11
CA GLU A 249 2.88 -7.67 -15.17
C GLU A 249 1.70 -6.88 -14.61
N THR A 250 1.39 -7.04 -13.33
CA THR A 250 0.34 -6.27 -12.65
C THR A 250 0.68 -4.79 -12.49
N LYS A 251 1.96 -4.41 -12.63
CA LYS A 251 2.50 -3.05 -12.42
C LYS A 251 2.24 -2.45 -11.04
N LYS A 252 1.82 -3.24 -10.07
CA LYS A 252 1.65 -2.82 -8.67
C LYS A 252 2.99 -2.44 -8.05
N LEU A 253 2.97 -1.48 -7.12
CA LEU A 253 4.18 -1.06 -6.41
C LEU A 253 4.87 -2.27 -5.74
N GLU A 254 4.11 -3.13 -5.11
CA GLU A 254 4.58 -4.31 -4.39
C GLU A 254 5.29 -5.33 -5.29
N ALA A 255 5.02 -5.30 -6.59
CA ALA A 255 5.69 -6.16 -7.56
C ALA A 255 7.11 -5.68 -7.91
N PHE A 256 7.42 -4.42 -7.66
CA PHE A 256 8.71 -3.84 -8.00
C PHE A 256 9.55 -3.51 -6.77
N TRP A 257 8.91 -3.15 -5.66
CA TRP A 257 9.59 -2.64 -4.49
C TRP A 257 9.28 -3.45 -3.24
N ALA A 258 10.33 -3.79 -2.48
CA ALA A 258 10.22 -4.43 -1.18
C ALA A 258 10.70 -3.47 -0.08
N SER A 259 9.94 -3.38 1.00
CA SER A 259 10.32 -2.66 2.22
C SER A 259 11.33 -3.44 3.03
#